data_1c1337ebc48445c22de7c45b41dcdc97
#
_entry.id   1c1337ebc48445c22de7c45b41dcdc97
#
_cell.length_a   1.000
_cell.length_b   1.000
_cell.length_c   1.000
_cell.angle_alpha   90.00
_cell.angle_beta   90.00
_cell.angle_gamma   90.00
#
_symmetry.space_group_name_H-M   'P 1'
#
loop_
_entity.id
_entity.type
_entity.pdbx_description
1 polymer ?
#
loop_
_entity_poly.entity_id
_entity_poly.type
_entity_poly.pdbx_seq_one_letter_code
_entity_poly.pdbx_strand_id
1 'polypeptide(L)'
;MVKFNFLDFDGVSLYSNCLVYQNKENIQVHLCPVIHIGDTQYYSSLLNYIQNRICIFEKINLTPSDTTLQSSAKTLEEYLEIVSPGIEEFWNQYQKLLKKFYKKFFTKDVRSLCKAVKKQSKYFDEDIKTIHDDCIKSGFGIQNMYPIQLYLCESMNLNHQLNAIDYVNDIPHRTNWIHTDLDFANLSENVDLNELVEEMLTDPSQEILEMLLKQIKMLLTNIIGMVEFKKTPEVSKRRELLASGLIHFLTQQFEELTNLAPNYILEERNSMVEDQILNLIEDHEDIVVFYGVAHMGAIERFVINQGFSFKTQHRFKAFEIDDANA
;
A
#
# COMPACT_ATOMS: atom_id res chain seq x y z
N MET A 1 2.73 -15.86 -23.27
CA MET A 1 3.56 -15.04 -22.36
C MET A 1 3.44 -15.67 -20.99
N VAL A 2 4.53 -16.08 -20.35
CA VAL A 2 4.47 -16.61 -18.97
C VAL A 2 4.20 -15.41 -18.06
N LYS A 3 3.09 -15.40 -17.34
CA LYS A 3 2.80 -14.35 -16.35
C LYS A 3 3.58 -14.70 -15.10
N PHE A 4 4.65 -13.98 -14.82
CA PHE A 4 5.40 -14.14 -13.57
C PHE A 4 4.61 -13.50 -12.42
N ASN A 5 4.57 -14.17 -11.30
CA ASN A 5 3.90 -13.66 -10.11
C ASN A 5 4.90 -13.01 -9.18
N PHE A 6 4.72 -11.74 -8.87
CA PHE A 6 5.51 -11.01 -7.88
C PHE A 6 5.25 -11.49 -6.46
N LEU A 7 4.10 -12.10 -6.20
CA LEU A 7 3.80 -12.80 -4.96
C LEU A 7 3.45 -14.26 -5.25
N ASP A 8 3.80 -15.13 -4.31
CA ASP A 8 3.49 -16.54 -4.35
C ASP A 8 3.15 -17.06 -2.93
N PHE A 9 2.13 -17.90 -2.83
CA PHE A 9 1.70 -18.54 -1.60
C PHE A 9 1.60 -20.04 -1.84
N ASP A 10 2.43 -20.82 -1.14
CA ASP A 10 2.51 -22.28 -1.29
C ASP A 10 1.63 -23.07 -0.31
N GLY A 11 0.77 -22.37 0.45
CA GLY A 11 -0.07 -22.95 1.49
C GLY A 11 0.60 -22.97 2.88
N VAL A 12 1.92 -22.71 2.94
CA VAL A 12 2.69 -22.67 4.19
C VAL A 12 3.28 -21.29 4.40
N SER A 13 3.79 -20.65 3.36
CA SER A 13 4.47 -19.38 3.43
C SER A 13 4.07 -18.45 2.29
N LEU A 14 4.00 -17.14 2.59
CA LEU A 14 3.92 -16.09 1.59
C LEU A 14 5.32 -15.65 1.18
N TYR A 15 5.53 -15.48 -0.11
CA TYR A 15 6.79 -15.03 -0.68
C TYR A 15 6.60 -13.82 -1.58
N SER A 16 7.60 -12.96 -1.61
CA SER A 16 7.81 -12.00 -2.69
C SER A 16 8.91 -12.50 -3.63
N ASN A 17 8.70 -12.31 -4.92
CA ASN A 17 9.62 -12.76 -5.97
C ASN A 17 10.29 -11.55 -6.62
N CYS A 18 11.59 -11.37 -6.40
CA CYS A 18 12.39 -10.43 -7.14
C CYS A 18 12.69 -11.02 -8.52
N LEU A 19 12.16 -10.42 -9.57
CA LEU A 19 12.34 -10.84 -10.96
C LEU A 19 13.49 -10.08 -11.58
N VAL A 20 14.44 -10.80 -12.18
CA VAL A 20 15.62 -10.23 -12.84
C VAL A 20 15.44 -10.26 -14.34
N TYR A 21 15.55 -9.11 -14.95
CA TYR A 21 15.51 -8.93 -16.42
C TYR A 21 16.88 -8.51 -16.91
N GLN A 22 17.25 -8.97 -18.11
CA GLN A 22 18.53 -8.65 -18.73
C GLN A 22 18.34 -8.24 -20.19
N ASN A 23 19.06 -7.21 -20.63
CA ASN A 23 19.11 -6.80 -22.03
C ASN A 23 20.28 -7.47 -22.78
N LYS A 24 20.44 -7.15 -24.06
CA LYS A 24 21.50 -7.69 -24.92
C LYS A 24 22.92 -7.21 -24.53
N GLU A 25 23.01 -6.13 -23.81
CA GLU A 25 24.27 -5.51 -23.32
C GLU A 25 24.69 -6.05 -21.95
N ASN A 26 23.93 -7.04 -21.43
CA ASN A 26 24.09 -7.66 -20.11
C ASN A 26 23.70 -6.77 -18.92
N ILE A 27 23.08 -5.62 -19.15
CA ILE A 27 22.53 -4.79 -18.08
C ILE A 27 21.35 -5.54 -17.43
N GLN A 28 21.27 -5.53 -16.12
CA GLN A 28 20.24 -6.22 -15.34
C GLN A 28 19.38 -5.21 -14.57
N VAL A 29 18.07 -5.41 -14.65
CA VAL A 29 17.07 -4.71 -13.83
C VAL A 29 16.37 -5.74 -12.95
N HIS A 30 16.45 -5.55 -11.64
CA HIS A 30 15.87 -6.41 -10.62
C HIS A 30 14.60 -5.76 -10.09
N LEU A 31 13.45 -6.32 -10.38
CA LEU A 31 12.15 -5.86 -9.87
C LEU A 31 11.89 -6.56 -8.54
N CYS A 32 12.22 -5.89 -7.44
CA CYS A 32 12.12 -6.41 -6.08
C CYS A 32 10.89 -5.84 -5.38
N PRO A 33 9.75 -6.55 -5.41
CA PRO A 33 8.54 -6.11 -4.74
C PRO A 33 8.70 -6.15 -3.22
N VAL A 34 8.21 -5.12 -2.54
CA VAL A 34 8.10 -5.12 -1.09
C VAL A 34 6.64 -5.22 -0.67
N ILE A 35 6.40 -5.98 0.40
CA ILE A 35 5.12 -6.08 1.10
C ILE A 35 5.25 -5.30 2.40
N HIS A 36 4.25 -4.49 2.75
CA HIS A 36 4.31 -3.64 3.93
C HIS A 36 4.25 -4.41 5.25
N ILE A 37 3.83 -5.69 5.25
CA ILE A 37 3.67 -6.55 6.42
C ILE A 37 4.46 -7.83 6.21
N GLY A 38 5.40 -8.14 7.11
CA GLY A 38 6.23 -9.34 7.00
C GLY A 38 7.08 -9.59 8.24
N ASP A 39 7.81 -10.69 8.24
CA ASP A 39 8.78 -11.01 9.30
C ASP A 39 10.00 -10.08 9.23
N THR A 40 10.66 -9.83 10.35
CA THR A 40 11.90 -9.05 10.40
C THR A 40 12.96 -9.63 9.46
N GLN A 41 13.05 -10.96 9.37
CA GLN A 41 14.02 -11.66 8.52
C GLN A 41 13.74 -11.42 7.02
N TYR A 42 12.48 -11.23 6.63
CA TYR A 42 12.12 -10.88 5.28
C TYR A 42 12.79 -9.58 4.83
N TYR A 43 12.61 -8.52 5.62
CA TYR A 43 13.22 -7.22 5.30
C TYR A 43 14.74 -7.26 5.34
N SER A 44 15.32 -7.94 6.32
CA SER A 44 16.77 -8.12 6.39
C SER A 44 17.33 -8.86 5.18
N SER A 45 16.62 -9.87 4.68
CA SER A 45 17.02 -10.63 3.49
C SER A 45 16.95 -9.78 2.22
N LEU A 46 15.90 -8.97 2.07
CA LEU A 46 15.78 -8.01 0.97
C LEU A 46 16.90 -6.97 1.02
N LEU A 47 17.14 -6.35 2.18
CA LEU A 47 18.17 -5.34 2.35
C LEU A 47 19.57 -5.92 2.05
N ASN A 48 19.87 -7.13 2.48
CA ASN A 48 21.12 -7.82 2.15
C ASN A 48 21.27 -8.09 0.65
N TYR A 49 20.17 -8.42 -0.03
CA TYR A 49 20.18 -8.62 -1.48
C TYR A 49 20.47 -7.32 -2.24
N ILE A 50 19.95 -6.20 -1.75
CA ILE A 50 20.02 -4.89 -2.40
C ILE A 50 21.31 -4.13 -2.08
N GLN A 51 21.90 -4.33 -0.90
CA GLN A 51 22.89 -3.44 -0.25
C GLN A 51 24.06 -2.95 -1.13
N ASN A 52 24.51 -3.74 -2.11
CA ASN A 52 25.66 -3.42 -2.96
C ASN A 52 25.26 -3.02 -4.39
N ARG A 53 23.96 -2.81 -4.65
CA ARG A 53 23.42 -2.46 -5.96
C ARG A 53 22.93 -1.02 -5.96
N ILE A 54 22.85 -0.42 -7.14
CA ILE A 54 22.10 0.82 -7.30
C ILE A 54 20.61 0.49 -7.10
N CYS A 55 19.97 1.18 -6.17
CA CYS A 55 18.61 0.90 -5.77
C CYS A 55 17.71 2.13 -5.95
N ILE A 56 16.72 2.02 -6.80
CA ILE A 56 15.57 2.93 -6.87
C ILE A 56 14.58 2.46 -5.81
N PHE A 57 14.18 3.32 -4.88
CA PHE A 57 13.30 2.90 -3.81
C PHE A 57 12.11 3.85 -3.59
N GLU A 58 11.02 3.24 -3.11
CA GLU A 58 9.79 3.91 -2.73
C GLU A 58 9.87 4.44 -1.31
N LYS A 59 9.57 5.72 -1.15
CA LYS A 59 9.30 6.32 0.14
C LYS A 59 8.32 7.47 -0.04
N ILE A 60 7.07 7.23 0.27
CA ILE A 60 6.06 8.29 0.25
C ILE A 60 6.37 9.27 1.38
N ASN A 61 6.80 10.47 1.02
CA ASN A 61 6.91 11.59 1.93
C ASN A 61 5.56 12.31 1.99
N LEU A 62 4.72 11.96 2.93
CA LEU A 62 3.42 12.61 3.11
C LEU A 62 3.59 14.09 3.52
N THR A 63 4.48 14.35 4.46
CA THR A 63 5.07 15.67 4.79
C THR A 63 6.37 15.43 5.55
N PRO A 64 7.26 16.42 5.74
CA PRO A 64 8.43 16.26 6.62
C PRO A 64 8.05 15.91 8.06
N SER A 65 6.87 16.33 8.53
CA SER A 65 6.32 15.96 9.84
C SER A 65 5.77 14.53 9.84
N ASP A 66 5.10 14.09 8.77
CA ASP A 66 4.44 12.77 8.71
C ASP A 66 5.44 11.62 8.60
N THR A 67 6.57 11.81 7.92
CA THR A 67 7.63 10.80 7.86
C THR A 67 8.29 10.58 9.21
N THR A 68 8.45 11.63 10.00
CA THR A 68 8.96 11.52 11.37
C THR A 68 7.92 10.85 12.27
N LEU A 69 6.63 11.12 12.05
CA LEU A 69 5.51 10.55 12.79
C LEU A 69 5.34 9.05 12.50
N GLN A 70 5.31 8.66 11.23
CA GLN A 70 5.19 7.25 10.84
C GLN A 70 6.40 6.41 11.27
N SER A 71 7.59 6.99 11.24
CA SER A 71 8.81 6.30 11.69
C SER A 71 8.96 6.24 13.21
N SER A 72 8.24 7.07 13.98
CA SER A 72 8.27 7.06 15.43
C SER A 72 7.20 6.18 16.06
N ALA A 73 6.06 6.01 15.42
CA ALA A 73 4.99 5.15 15.91
C ALA A 73 5.28 3.68 15.58
N LYS A 74 5.48 2.86 16.61
CA LYS A 74 5.71 1.40 16.48
C LYS A 74 4.45 0.59 16.73
N THR A 75 3.46 1.20 17.39
CA THR A 75 2.18 0.60 17.71
C THR A 75 1.03 1.44 17.17
N LEU A 76 -0.15 0.83 17.05
CA LEU A 76 -1.36 1.55 16.68
C LEU A 76 -1.69 2.65 17.71
N GLU A 77 -1.50 2.38 19.00
CA GLU A 77 -1.75 3.32 20.09
C GLU A 77 -0.86 4.57 19.95
N GLU A 78 0.44 4.39 19.77
CA GLU A 78 1.38 5.49 19.53
C GLU A 78 0.99 6.33 18.30
N TYR A 79 0.59 5.68 17.20
CA TYR A 79 0.14 6.36 15.99
C TYR A 79 -1.10 7.23 16.24
N LEU A 80 -2.08 6.69 16.96
CA LEU A 80 -3.34 7.38 17.24
C LEU A 80 -3.14 8.59 18.18
N GLU A 81 -2.25 8.51 19.16
CA GLU A 81 -1.90 9.65 20.03
C GLU A 81 -1.32 10.82 19.23
N ILE A 82 -0.54 10.51 18.19
CA ILE A 82 0.16 11.53 17.38
C ILE A 82 -0.80 12.23 16.41
N VAL A 83 -1.68 11.48 15.74
CA VAL A 83 -2.53 12.03 14.64
C VAL A 83 -3.86 12.58 15.12
N SER A 84 -4.33 12.21 16.31
CA SER A 84 -5.64 12.56 16.84
C SER A 84 -5.97 14.08 16.85
N PRO A 85 -5.07 15.01 17.17
CA PRO A 85 -5.41 16.44 17.24
C PRO A 85 -5.71 17.10 15.89
N GLY A 86 -5.09 16.65 14.79
CA GLY A 86 -5.28 17.23 13.45
C GLY A 86 -6.52 16.69 12.73
N ILE A 87 -6.93 15.49 13.07
CA ILE A 87 -8.03 14.77 12.40
C ILE A 87 -9.40 15.34 12.77
N GLU A 88 -9.59 15.85 14.00
CA GLU A 88 -10.88 16.39 14.45
C GLU A 88 -11.36 17.62 13.64
N GLU A 89 -10.46 18.51 13.27
CA GLU A 89 -10.81 19.72 12.52
C GLU A 89 -11.20 19.41 11.08
N PHE A 90 -10.42 18.58 10.42
CA PHE A 90 -10.71 18.09 9.06
C PHE A 90 -12.04 17.31 9.01
N TRP A 91 -12.30 16.45 9.99
CA TRP A 91 -13.51 15.65 10.10
C TRP A 91 -14.79 16.48 10.20
N ASN A 92 -14.77 17.56 10.98
CA ASN A 92 -15.95 18.43 11.15
C ASN A 92 -16.38 19.14 9.85
N GLN A 93 -15.43 19.45 8.98
CA GLN A 93 -15.71 20.00 7.64
C GLN A 93 -16.22 18.91 6.69
N TYR A 94 -15.58 17.75 6.67
CA TYR A 94 -15.91 16.64 5.78
C TYR A 94 -17.26 15.97 6.10
N GLN A 95 -17.67 15.89 7.36
CA GLN A 95 -19.00 15.38 7.73
C GLN A 95 -20.16 16.17 7.11
N LYS A 96 -20.01 17.47 6.94
CA LYS A 96 -21.05 18.31 6.31
C LYS A 96 -21.22 17.97 4.83
N LEU A 97 -20.12 17.70 4.15
CA LEU A 97 -20.08 17.32 2.73
C LEU A 97 -20.64 15.91 2.53
N LEU A 98 -20.19 14.94 3.33
CA LEU A 98 -20.72 13.57 3.29
C LEU A 98 -22.21 13.48 3.54
N LYS A 99 -22.79 14.28 4.46
CA LYS A 99 -24.24 14.28 4.72
C LYS A 99 -25.05 14.72 3.50
N LYS A 100 -24.57 15.66 2.68
CA LYS A 100 -25.21 16.06 1.42
C LYS A 100 -25.11 14.94 0.38
N PHE A 101 -23.95 14.31 0.29
CA PHE A 101 -23.64 13.23 -0.65
C PHE A 101 -24.45 11.95 -0.36
N TYR A 102 -24.50 11.49 0.90
CA TYR A 102 -25.23 10.28 1.31
C TYR A 102 -26.72 10.30 0.93
N LYS A 103 -27.38 11.46 0.98
CA LYS A 103 -28.79 11.56 0.62
C LYS A 103 -29.08 11.29 -0.86
N LYS A 104 -28.13 11.60 -1.75
CA LYS A 104 -28.33 11.58 -3.21
C LYS A 104 -27.93 10.23 -3.85
N PHE A 105 -26.90 9.54 -3.31
CA PHE A 105 -26.20 8.48 -4.02
C PHE A 105 -26.14 7.10 -3.31
N PHE A 106 -26.97 6.88 -2.30
CA PHE A 106 -26.94 5.62 -1.52
C PHE A 106 -27.55 4.45 -2.33
N THR A 107 -26.69 3.66 -2.97
CA THR A 107 -27.11 2.46 -3.72
C THR A 107 -27.61 1.34 -2.80
N LYS A 108 -28.35 0.36 -3.36
CA LYS A 108 -28.82 -0.82 -2.63
C LYS A 108 -27.64 -1.63 -2.03
N ASP A 109 -26.52 -1.72 -2.75
CA ASP A 109 -25.34 -2.48 -2.34
C ASP A 109 -24.62 -1.81 -1.16
N VAL A 110 -24.40 -0.50 -1.23
CA VAL A 110 -23.82 0.28 -0.12
C VAL A 110 -24.71 0.17 1.12
N ARG A 111 -26.04 0.26 0.98
CA ARG A 111 -26.96 0.05 2.10
C ARG A 111 -26.86 -1.35 2.72
N SER A 112 -26.66 -2.37 1.89
CA SER A 112 -26.46 -3.75 2.38
C SER A 112 -25.18 -3.88 3.17
N LEU A 113 -24.06 -3.31 2.69
CA LEU A 113 -22.77 -3.29 3.39
C LEU A 113 -22.85 -2.49 4.69
N CYS A 114 -23.49 -1.32 4.70
CA CYS A 114 -23.71 -0.56 5.93
C CYS A 114 -24.54 -1.34 6.97
N LYS A 115 -25.55 -2.11 6.52
CA LYS A 115 -26.31 -3.00 7.41
C LYS A 115 -25.42 -4.13 7.95
N ALA A 116 -24.53 -4.69 7.14
CA ALA A 116 -23.57 -5.72 7.56
C ALA A 116 -22.61 -5.16 8.60
N VAL A 117 -22.01 -3.99 8.37
CA VAL A 117 -21.13 -3.29 9.33
C VAL A 117 -21.89 -3.04 10.64
N LYS A 118 -23.10 -2.50 10.57
CA LYS A 118 -23.94 -2.27 11.77
C LYS A 118 -24.27 -3.57 12.51
N LYS A 119 -24.50 -4.68 11.81
CA LYS A 119 -24.71 -5.99 12.44
C LYS A 119 -23.44 -6.50 13.13
N GLN A 120 -22.28 -6.18 12.58
CA GLN A 120 -20.97 -6.56 13.09
C GLN A 120 -20.45 -5.62 14.20
N SER A 121 -21.05 -4.42 14.38
CA SER A 121 -20.59 -3.41 15.34
C SER A 121 -20.51 -3.89 16.78
N LYS A 122 -21.29 -4.93 17.15
CA LYS A 122 -21.21 -5.57 18.47
C LYS A 122 -19.87 -6.29 18.76
N TYR A 123 -19.07 -6.52 17.73
CA TYR A 123 -17.73 -7.10 17.83
C TYR A 123 -16.62 -6.06 17.74
N PHE A 124 -17.00 -4.76 17.59
CA PHE A 124 -16.05 -3.68 17.61
C PHE A 124 -15.60 -3.48 19.05
N ASP A 125 -14.35 -3.74 19.29
CA ASP A 125 -13.67 -3.22 20.47
C ASP A 125 -13.07 -1.84 20.14
N GLU A 126 -12.35 -1.26 21.11
CA GLU A 126 -11.78 0.08 20.94
C GLU A 126 -10.84 0.15 19.73
N ASP A 127 -10.08 -0.91 19.43
CA ASP A 127 -9.14 -0.92 18.30
C ASP A 127 -9.88 -0.86 16.96
N ILE A 128 -10.82 -1.80 16.72
CA ILE A 128 -11.61 -1.80 15.48
C ILE A 128 -12.48 -0.57 15.37
N LYS A 129 -13.04 -0.08 16.49
CA LYS A 129 -13.82 1.14 16.50
C LYS A 129 -12.98 2.35 16.11
N THR A 130 -11.77 2.46 16.65
CA THR A 130 -10.84 3.54 16.35
C THR A 130 -10.43 3.47 14.87
N ILE A 131 -10.03 2.31 14.36
CA ILE A 131 -9.72 2.12 12.94
C ILE A 131 -10.93 2.45 12.06
N HIS A 132 -12.14 2.01 12.44
CA HIS A 132 -13.38 2.34 11.72
C HIS A 132 -13.63 3.84 11.70
N ASP A 133 -13.52 4.50 12.85
CA ASP A 133 -13.75 5.93 12.97
C ASP A 133 -12.69 6.72 12.21
N ASP A 134 -11.45 6.29 12.21
CA ASP A 134 -10.38 6.92 11.45
C ASP A 134 -10.51 6.66 9.94
N CYS A 135 -10.85 5.45 9.52
CA CYS A 135 -11.17 5.18 8.12
C CYS A 135 -12.34 6.01 7.60
N ILE A 136 -13.37 6.23 8.42
CA ILE A 136 -14.49 7.11 8.08
C ILE A 136 -14.08 8.58 8.10
N LYS A 137 -13.26 9.00 9.07
CA LYS A 137 -12.80 10.37 9.25
C LYS A 137 -11.87 10.84 8.15
N SER A 138 -10.93 10.04 7.76
CA SER A 138 -9.86 10.43 6.84
C SER A 138 -10.23 10.35 5.36
N GLY A 139 -11.46 9.87 5.07
CA GLY A 139 -12.14 9.98 3.76
C GLY A 139 -11.43 9.32 2.64
N PHE A 140 -10.47 9.35 1.98
CA PHE A 140 -10.02 8.72 0.74
C PHE A 140 -8.48 8.66 0.56
N GLY A 141 -7.71 8.70 1.65
CA GLY A 141 -6.25 8.79 1.56
C GLY A 141 -5.51 7.47 1.81
N ILE A 142 -4.35 7.33 1.23
CA ILE A 142 -3.33 6.30 1.51
C ILE A 142 -2.97 6.28 3.01
N GLN A 143 -3.09 7.43 3.68
CA GLN A 143 -2.89 7.64 5.12
C GLN A 143 -3.69 6.66 6.00
N ASN A 144 -4.84 6.17 5.51
CA ASN A 144 -5.71 5.27 6.26
C ASN A 144 -5.24 3.81 6.25
N MET A 145 -4.35 3.46 5.35
CA MET A 145 -3.85 2.09 5.29
C MET A 145 -2.86 1.79 6.42
N TYR A 146 -2.13 2.79 6.92
CA TYR A 146 -1.10 2.57 7.92
C TYR A 146 -1.63 2.06 9.27
N PRO A 147 -2.68 2.66 9.89
CA PRO A 147 -3.27 2.10 11.11
C PRO A 147 -3.78 0.67 10.93
N ILE A 148 -4.40 0.38 9.78
CA ILE A 148 -4.86 -0.97 9.45
C ILE A 148 -3.67 -1.94 9.38
N GLN A 149 -2.60 -1.54 8.73
CA GLN A 149 -1.39 -2.34 8.60
C GLN A 149 -0.72 -2.58 9.97
N LEU A 150 -0.65 -1.58 10.85
CA LEU A 150 -0.14 -1.74 12.22
C LEU A 150 -0.99 -2.74 13.02
N TYR A 151 -2.31 -2.58 12.98
CA TYR A 151 -3.22 -3.53 13.63
C TYR A 151 -3.02 -4.97 13.14
N LEU A 152 -2.88 -5.15 11.82
CA LEU A 152 -2.62 -6.46 11.23
C LEU A 152 -1.26 -7.02 11.70
N CYS A 153 -0.22 -6.19 11.74
CA CYS A 153 1.10 -6.58 12.23
C CYS A 153 1.02 -7.08 13.68
N GLU A 154 0.45 -6.29 14.57
CA GLU A 154 0.34 -6.63 15.99
C GLU A 154 -0.47 -7.93 16.19
N SER A 155 -1.61 -8.06 15.49
CA SER A 155 -2.50 -9.21 15.63
C SER A 155 -1.92 -10.52 15.08
N MET A 156 -0.82 -10.48 14.33
CA MET A 156 -0.18 -11.64 13.70
C MET A 156 1.27 -11.83 14.12
N ASN A 157 1.79 -11.01 15.04
CA ASN A 157 3.20 -10.95 15.41
C ASN A 157 4.11 -10.76 14.17
N LEU A 158 3.76 -9.83 13.29
CA LEU A 158 4.51 -9.43 12.11
C LEU A 158 4.99 -7.99 12.27
N ASN A 159 5.90 -7.56 11.41
CA ASN A 159 6.46 -6.23 11.41
C ASN A 159 5.93 -5.42 10.22
N HIS A 160 5.75 -4.12 10.44
CA HIS A 160 5.52 -3.19 9.37
C HIS A 160 6.85 -2.79 8.72
N GLN A 161 6.86 -2.60 7.39
CA GLN A 161 8.04 -2.20 6.61
C GLN A 161 8.76 -0.99 7.20
N LEU A 162 8.01 0.07 7.56
CA LEU A 162 8.58 1.32 8.09
C LEU A 162 9.24 1.16 9.46
N ASN A 163 8.87 0.10 10.22
CA ASN A 163 9.49 -0.22 11.51
C ASN A 163 10.70 -1.16 11.35
N ALA A 164 10.69 -1.95 10.28
CA ALA A 164 11.74 -2.94 10.01
C ALA A 164 12.91 -2.36 9.19
N ILE A 165 12.67 -1.29 8.41
CA ILE A 165 13.65 -0.59 7.59
C ILE A 165 13.81 0.83 8.12
N ASP A 166 15.02 1.19 8.54
CA ASP A 166 15.31 2.53 9.03
C ASP A 166 15.54 3.51 7.85
N TYR A 167 14.43 4.06 7.36
CA TYR A 167 14.46 5.05 6.27
C TYR A 167 15.01 6.41 6.70
N VAL A 168 15.15 6.66 7.99
CA VAL A 168 15.62 7.95 8.53
C VAL A 168 17.11 7.96 8.78
N ASN A 169 17.65 6.90 9.39
CA ASN A 169 19.04 6.89 9.82
C ASN A 169 19.93 6.01 8.94
N ASP A 170 19.45 4.87 8.43
CA ASP A 170 20.28 3.94 7.64
C ASP A 170 20.27 4.32 6.14
N ILE A 171 19.09 4.46 5.54
CA ILE A 171 18.98 4.69 4.10
C ILE A 171 19.66 5.97 3.62
N PRO A 172 19.59 7.15 4.29
CA PRO A 172 20.25 8.37 3.82
C PRO A 172 21.78 8.25 3.75
N HIS A 173 22.39 7.29 4.44
CA HIS A 173 23.81 7.03 4.39
C HIS A 173 24.24 6.09 3.25
N ARG A 174 23.29 5.51 2.53
CA ARG A 174 23.54 4.63 1.38
C ARG A 174 23.61 5.44 0.09
N THR A 175 24.81 5.75 -0.34
CA THR A 175 25.04 6.57 -1.54
C THR A 175 24.56 5.94 -2.85
N ASN A 176 24.27 4.64 -2.83
CA ASN A 176 23.74 3.86 -3.95
C ASN A 176 22.20 3.71 -3.92
N TRP A 177 21.52 4.39 -2.99
CA TRP A 177 20.05 4.38 -2.91
C TRP A 177 19.48 5.70 -3.40
N ILE A 178 18.60 5.62 -4.41
CA ILE A 178 18.00 6.77 -5.09
C ILE A 178 16.52 6.79 -4.74
N HIS A 179 16.12 7.81 -4.01
CA HIS A 179 14.71 8.06 -3.73
C HIS A 179 14.02 8.56 -5.01
N THR A 180 13.03 7.82 -5.46
CA THR A 180 12.26 8.17 -6.66
C THR A 180 10.79 7.98 -6.34
N ASP A 181 10.17 9.00 -5.77
CA ASP A 181 8.76 8.97 -5.39
C ASP A 181 8.18 10.39 -5.34
N LEU A 182 6.86 10.51 -5.42
CA LEU A 182 6.17 11.79 -5.31
C LEU A 182 6.39 12.40 -3.93
N ASP A 183 6.71 13.68 -3.93
CA ASP A 183 6.61 14.50 -2.74
C ASP A 183 5.17 15.05 -2.65
N PHE A 184 4.38 14.51 -1.74
CA PHE A 184 3.00 14.94 -1.52
C PHE A 184 2.90 16.41 -1.07
N ALA A 185 3.96 16.98 -0.49
CA ALA A 185 3.99 18.41 -0.19
C ALA A 185 3.92 19.25 -1.48
N ASN A 186 4.60 18.82 -2.54
CA ASN A 186 4.56 19.49 -3.85
C ASN A 186 3.23 19.27 -4.59
N LEU A 187 2.54 18.13 -4.37
CA LEU A 187 1.21 17.90 -4.92
C LEU A 187 0.15 18.80 -4.26
N SER A 188 0.23 19.01 -2.95
CA SER A 188 -0.73 19.86 -2.22
C SER A 188 -0.59 21.36 -2.54
N GLU A 189 0.58 21.80 -3.00
CA GLU A 189 0.78 23.20 -3.44
C GLU A 189 0.16 23.48 -4.82
N ASN A 190 -0.02 22.46 -5.65
CA ASN A 190 -0.52 22.61 -7.02
C ASN A 190 -2.00 22.21 -7.20
N VAL A 191 -2.60 21.53 -6.22
CA VAL A 191 -4.00 21.09 -6.25
C VAL A 191 -4.67 21.51 -4.94
N ASP A 192 -5.56 22.49 -5.00
CA ASP A 192 -6.47 22.74 -3.88
C ASP A 192 -7.45 21.58 -3.78
N LEU A 193 -7.08 20.59 -2.94
CA LEU A 193 -7.89 19.40 -2.70
C LEU A 193 -9.31 19.75 -2.20
N ASN A 194 -9.49 20.90 -1.52
CA ASN A 194 -10.79 21.35 -1.06
C ASN A 194 -11.62 21.86 -2.25
N GLU A 195 -11.01 22.63 -3.15
CA GLU A 195 -11.67 23.13 -4.36
C GLU A 195 -12.05 21.95 -5.28
N LEU A 196 -11.12 20.99 -5.49
CA LEU A 196 -11.40 19.77 -6.26
C LEU A 196 -12.52 18.95 -5.64
N VAL A 197 -12.53 18.77 -4.32
CA VAL A 197 -13.59 18.03 -3.60
C VAL A 197 -14.91 18.80 -3.65
N GLU A 198 -14.92 20.13 -3.53
CA GLU A 198 -16.13 20.94 -3.66
C GLU A 198 -16.69 20.88 -5.09
N GLU A 199 -15.85 20.98 -6.10
CA GLU A 199 -16.25 20.85 -7.50
C GLU A 199 -16.82 19.45 -7.79
N MET A 200 -16.13 18.38 -7.35
CA MET A 200 -16.59 17.00 -7.44
C MET A 200 -17.93 16.75 -6.73
N LEU A 201 -18.20 17.45 -5.63
CA LEU A 201 -19.44 17.28 -4.86
C LEU A 201 -20.59 18.19 -5.35
N THR A 202 -20.31 19.26 -6.08
CA THR A 202 -21.31 20.21 -6.54
C THR A 202 -22.05 19.68 -7.77
N ASP A 203 -21.32 19.14 -8.75
CA ASP A 203 -21.88 18.50 -9.95
C ASP A 203 -21.01 17.34 -10.44
N PRO A 204 -20.96 16.25 -9.69
CA PRO A 204 -20.08 15.14 -10.00
C PRO A 204 -20.51 14.44 -11.29
N SER A 205 -19.54 14.19 -12.18
CA SER A 205 -19.78 13.32 -13.33
C SER A 205 -20.20 11.91 -12.90
N GLN A 206 -20.85 11.16 -13.78
CA GLN A 206 -21.24 9.77 -13.53
C GLN A 206 -20.04 8.92 -13.12
N GLU A 207 -18.88 9.14 -13.73
CA GLU A 207 -17.61 8.42 -13.47
C GLU A 207 -17.10 8.69 -12.05
N ILE A 208 -17.13 9.96 -11.61
CA ILE A 208 -16.74 10.33 -10.23
C ILE A 208 -17.65 9.65 -9.21
N LEU A 209 -18.95 9.60 -9.49
CA LEU A 209 -19.91 8.92 -8.60
C LEU A 209 -19.66 7.43 -8.49
N GLU A 210 -19.35 6.77 -9.60
CA GLU A 210 -19.03 5.34 -9.63
C GLU A 210 -17.74 5.06 -8.88
N MET A 211 -16.73 5.92 -9.04
CA MET A 211 -15.45 5.85 -8.30
C MET A 211 -15.68 5.95 -6.79
N LEU A 212 -16.40 6.98 -6.32
CA LEU A 212 -16.71 7.18 -4.90
C LEU A 212 -17.50 6.00 -4.31
N LEU A 213 -18.49 5.49 -5.04
CA LEU A 213 -19.26 4.33 -4.61
C LEU A 213 -18.41 3.08 -4.46
N LYS A 214 -17.42 2.87 -5.35
CA LYS A 214 -16.49 1.76 -5.26
C LYS A 214 -15.54 1.89 -4.07
N GLN A 215 -15.03 3.09 -3.81
CA GLN A 215 -14.19 3.35 -2.63
C GLN A 215 -14.95 3.10 -1.33
N ILE A 216 -16.20 3.60 -1.22
CA ILE A 216 -17.05 3.33 -0.05
C ILE A 216 -17.30 1.81 0.10
N LYS A 217 -17.56 1.12 -1.00
CA LYS A 217 -17.78 -0.33 -1.00
C LYS A 217 -16.54 -1.08 -0.51
N MET A 218 -15.36 -0.69 -1.00
CA MET A 218 -14.08 -1.25 -0.57
C MET A 218 -13.84 -1.02 0.92
N LEU A 219 -14.03 0.21 1.41
CA LEU A 219 -13.89 0.55 2.83
C LEU A 219 -14.80 -0.31 3.72
N LEU A 220 -16.08 -0.39 3.40
CA LEU A 220 -17.04 -1.17 4.18
C LEU A 220 -16.70 -2.67 4.14
N THR A 221 -16.21 -3.18 3.02
CA THR A 221 -15.75 -4.57 2.88
C THR A 221 -14.52 -4.84 3.75
N ASN A 222 -13.56 -3.91 3.78
CA ASN A 222 -12.38 -4.01 4.63
C ASN A 222 -12.75 -4.03 6.12
N ILE A 223 -13.68 -3.18 6.55
CA ILE A 223 -14.18 -3.18 7.94
C ILE A 223 -14.81 -4.53 8.30
N ILE A 224 -15.63 -5.10 7.41
CA ILE A 224 -16.21 -6.44 7.62
C ILE A 224 -15.09 -7.49 7.71
N GLY A 225 -14.12 -7.44 6.82
CA GLY A 225 -12.96 -8.32 6.81
C GLY A 225 -12.16 -8.24 8.11
N MET A 226 -11.93 -7.04 8.64
CA MET A 226 -11.25 -6.84 9.92
C MET A 226 -12.01 -7.46 11.10
N VAL A 227 -13.34 -7.31 11.13
CA VAL A 227 -14.16 -7.95 12.18
C VAL A 227 -14.09 -9.48 12.09
N GLU A 228 -14.16 -10.04 10.89
CA GLU A 228 -14.03 -11.49 10.70
C GLU A 228 -12.61 -11.97 11.06
N PHE A 229 -11.60 -11.21 10.68
CA PHE A 229 -10.20 -11.45 11.04
C PHE A 229 -10.02 -11.47 12.57
N LYS A 230 -10.59 -10.51 13.28
CA LYS A 230 -10.52 -10.44 14.75
C LYS A 230 -11.25 -11.61 15.43
N LYS A 231 -12.33 -12.11 14.85
CA LYS A 231 -13.04 -13.31 15.36
C LYS A 231 -12.21 -14.60 15.23
N THR A 232 -11.17 -14.58 14.40
CA THR A 232 -10.29 -15.72 14.18
C THR A 232 -9.24 -15.74 15.31
N PRO A 233 -9.30 -16.65 16.29
CA PRO A 233 -8.42 -16.62 17.46
C PRO A 233 -6.99 -17.04 17.14
N GLU A 234 -6.82 -17.88 16.12
CA GLU A 234 -5.54 -18.51 15.78
C GLU A 234 -4.72 -17.59 14.87
N VAL A 235 -3.48 -17.27 15.27
CA VAL A 235 -2.54 -16.43 14.50
C VAL A 235 -2.28 -17.03 13.12
N SER A 236 -2.08 -18.35 13.02
CA SER A 236 -1.87 -19.05 11.76
C SER A 236 -3.01 -18.81 10.76
N LYS A 237 -4.26 -18.92 11.20
CA LYS A 237 -5.40 -18.62 10.32
C LYS A 237 -5.50 -17.17 9.90
N ARG A 238 -5.11 -16.24 10.77
CA ARG A 238 -5.01 -14.81 10.39
C ARG A 238 -3.96 -14.57 9.32
N ARG A 239 -2.78 -15.19 9.46
CA ARG A 239 -1.70 -15.13 8.47
C ARG A 239 -2.14 -15.74 7.12
N GLU A 240 -2.84 -16.88 7.15
CA GLU A 240 -3.42 -17.52 5.96
C GLU A 240 -4.43 -16.60 5.25
N LEU A 241 -5.33 -15.96 6.00
CA LEU A 241 -6.29 -14.99 5.47
C LEU A 241 -5.59 -13.78 4.83
N LEU A 242 -4.54 -13.26 5.47
CA LEU A 242 -3.76 -12.16 4.91
C LEU A 242 -3.05 -12.57 3.61
N ALA A 243 -2.37 -13.72 3.60
CA ALA A 243 -1.66 -14.22 2.42
C ALA A 243 -2.62 -14.43 1.23
N SER A 244 -3.73 -15.10 1.47
CA SER A 244 -4.76 -15.35 0.46
C SER A 244 -5.40 -14.05 -0.03
N GLY A 245 -5.65 -13.10 0.89
CA GLY A 245 -6.21 -11.78 0.57
C GLY A 245 -5.28 -10.95 -0.30
N LEU A 246 -3.98 -10.93 -0.01
CA LEU A 246 -2.97 -10.22 -0.82
C LEU A 246 -2.87 -10.80 -2.23
N ILE A 247 -2.82 -12.13 -2.36
CA ILE A 247 -2.80 -12.79 -3.67
C ILE A 247 -4.07 -12.46 -4.45
N HIS A 248 -5.24 -12.57 -3.83
CA HIS A 248 -6.52 -12.27 -4.48
C HIS A 248 -6.60 -10.80 -4.93
N PHE A 249 -6.20 -9.87 -4.05
CA PHE A 249 -6.19 -8.44 -4.36
C PHE A 249 -5.33 -8.14 -5.59
N LEU A 250 -4.10 -8.64 -5.63
CA LEU A 250 -3.18 -8.37 -6.72
C LEU A 250 -3.56 -9.05 -8.04
N THR A 251 -4.23 -10.20 -7.97
CA THR A 251 -4.57 -10.97 -9.19
C THR A 251 -5.91 -10.57 -9.80
N GLN A 252 -6.86 -10.10 -9.01
CA GLN A 252 -8.23 -9.86 -9.48
C GLN A 252 -8.73 -8.43 -9.27
N GLN A 253 -8.38 -7.79 -8.15
CA GLN A 253 -8.93 -6.47 -7.84
C GLN A 253 -8.05 -5.32 -8.33
N PHE A 254 -6.75 -5.53 -8.42
CA PHE A 254 -5.82 -4.45 -8.75
C PHE A 254 -6.05 -3.93 -10.18
N GLU A 255 -6.26 -4.81 -11.17
CA GLU A 255 -6.57 -4.39 -12.55
C GLU A 255 -7.91 -3.63 -12.64
N GLU A 256 -8.90 -4.00 -11.82
CA GLU A 256 -10.17 -3.26 -11.76
C GLU A 256 -10.03 -1.89 -11.10
N LEU A 257 -9.24 -1.79 -10.03
CA LEU A 257 -8.97 -0.52 -9.34
C LEU A 257 -8.17 0.44 -10.21
N THR A 258 -7.19 -0.05 -10.96
CA THR A 258 -6.37 0.77 -11.86
C THR A 258 -7.16 1.30 -13.05
N ASN A 259 -8.25 0.65 -13.46
CA ASN A 259 -9.12 1.12 -14.53
C ASN A 259 -10.18 2.14 -14.07
N LEU A 260 -10.28 2.46 -12.78
CA LEU A 260 -11.42 3.18 -12.21
C LEU A 260 -11.13 4.52 -11.56
N ALA A 261 -9.91 4.73 -11.09
CA ALA A 261 -9.47 6.04 -10.64
C ALA A 261 -8.64 6.67 -11.76
N PRO A 262 -8.62 8.00 -11.90
CA PRO A 262 -7.48 8.58 -12.56
C PRO A 262 -6.26 8.06 -11.78
N ASN A 263 -5.58 7.10 -12.39
CA ASN A 263 -4.36 6.46 -11.83
C ASN A 263 -3.19 7.44 -11.81
N TYR A 264 -3.51 8.75 -11.89
CA TYR A 264 -2.55 9.81 -12.01
C TYR A 264 -1.42 9.63 -11.00
N ILE A 265 -1.75 9.36 -9.74
CA ILE A 265 -0.71 9.18 -8.71
C ILE A 265 0.12 7.91 -8.96
N LEU A 266 -0.52 6.78 -9.33
CA LEU A 266 0.22 5.53 -9.61
C LEU A 266 1.01 5.63 -10.91
N GLU A 267 0.41 6.22 -11.95
CA GLU A 267 1.04 6.40 -13.26
C GLU A 267 2.21 7.38 -13.19
N GLU A 268 2.05 8.49 -12.48
CA GLU A 268 3.12 9.47 -12.27
C GLU A 268 4.30 8.88 -11.49
N ARG A 269 4.01 8.14 -10.42
CA ARG A 269 5.03 7.41 -9.66
C ARG A 269 5.75 6.36 -10.51
N ASN A 270 5.02 5.61 -11.33
CA ASN A 270 5.62 4.64 -12.25
C ASN A 270 6.50 5.36 -13.28
N SER A 271 6.03 6.46 -13.87
CA SER A 271 6.81 7.24 -14.84
C SER A 271 8.11 7.75 -14.26
N MET A 272 8.12 8.22 -13.01
CA MET A 272 9.35 8.63 -12.33
C MET A 272 10.36 7.49 -12.20
N VAL A 273 9.88 6.27 -11.87
CA VAL A 273 10.74 5.08 -11.80
C VAL A 273 11.25 4.68 -13.18
N GLU A 274 10.40 4.74 -14.21
CA GLU A 274 10.74 4.43 -15.60
C GLU A 274 11.84 5.37 -16.13
N ASP A 275 11.69 6.68 -15.91
CA ASP A 275 12.70 7.69 -16.26
C ASP A 275 14.01 7.45 -15.50
N GLN A 276 13.94 7.11 -14.22
CA GLN A 276 15.13 6.82 -13.43
C GLN A 276 15.84 5.54 -13.89
N ILE A 277 15.11 4.51 -14.30
CA ILE A 277 15.70 3.30 -14.91
C ILE A 277 16.46 3.70 -16.18
N LEU A 278 15.86 4.49 -17.09
CA LEU A 278 16.52 4.93 -18.32
C LEU A 278 17.82 5.70 -18.05
N ASN A 279 17.83 6.57 -17.07
CA ASN A 279 19.02 7.32 -16.69
C ASN A 279 20.12 6.39 -16.15
N LEU A 280 19.76 5.38 -15.37
CA LEU A 280 20.74 4.53 -14.70
C LEU A 280 21.34 3.44 -15.61
N ILE A 281 20.60 2.97 -16.62
CA ILE A 281 21.13 1.95 -17.54
C ILE A 281 22.27 2.46 -18.43
N GLU A 282 22.49 3.78 -18.50
CA GLU A 282 23.63 4.36 -19.23
C GLU A 282 24.96 4.13 -18.49
N ASP A 283 24.94 4.11 -17.14
CA ASP A 283 26.15 4.09 -16.33
C ASP A 283 26.27 2.86 -15.42
N HIS A 284 25.19 2.05 -15.28
CA HIS A 284 25.13 0.95 -14.33
C HIS A 284 24.63 -0.35 -14.98
N GLU A 285 25.31 -1.45 -14.64
CA GLU A 285 24.99 -2.78 -15.15
C GLU A 285 24.02 -3.56 -14.26
N ASP A 286 23.77 -3.14 -13.01
CA ASP A 286 23.01 -3.88 -11.99
C ASP A 286 22.15 -2.92 -11.17
N ILE A 287 20.87 -2.81 -11.52
CA ILE A 287 19.92 -1.85 -10.99
C ILE A 287 18.79 -2.58 -10.28
N VAL A 288 18.43 -2.17 -9.07
CA VAL A 288 17.29 -2.70 -8.32
C VAL A 288 16.18 -1.65 -8.26
N VAL A 289 14.96 -2.08 -8.51
CA VAL A 289 13.74 -1.34 -8.23
C VAL A 289 13.07 -1.97 -7.00
N PHE A 290 13.14 -1.28 -5.88
CA PHE A 290 12.60 -1.70 -4.59
C PHE A 290 11.33 -0.91 -4.26
N TYR A 291 10.21 -1.41 -4.73
CA TYR A 291 8.93 -0.70 -4.72
C TYR A 291 7.80 -1.61 -4.24
N GLY A 292 6.70 -1.02 -3.77
CA GLY A 292 5.49 -1.76 -3.43
C GLY A 292 5.01 -2.65 -4.58
N VAL A 293 4.59 -3.85 -4.24
CA VAL A 293 4.19 -4.89 -5.21
C VAL A 293 3.14 -4.41 -6.24
N ALA A 294 2.33 -3.44 -5.86
CA ALA A 294 1.31 -2.85 -6.72
C ALA A 294 1.87 -2.16 -7.98
N HIS A 295 3.08 -1.62 -7.91
CA HIS A 295 3.75 -0.93 -9.03
C HIS A 295 4.40 -1.89 -10.01
N MET A 296 4.77 -3.10 -9.56
CA MET A 296 5.65 -4.01 -10.28
C MET A 296 5.14 -4.42 -11.65
N GLY A 297 3.83 -4.63 -11.81
CA GLY A 297 3.27 -5.05 -13.10
C GLY A 297 3.36 -3.98 -14.20
N ALA A 298 3.32 -2.69 -13.85
CA ALA A 298 3.51 -1.59 -14.80
C ALA A 298 4.99 -1.46 -15.17
N ILE A 299 5.86 -1.44 -14.16
CA ILE A 299 7.32 -1.33 -14.34
C ILE A 299 7.86 -2.54 -15.13
N GLU A 300 7.34 -3.75 -14.90
CA GLU A 300 7.70 -4.94 -15.68
C GLU A 300 7.40 -4.76 -17.17
N ARG A 301 6.19 -4.28 -17.50
CA ARG A 301 5.83 -4.03 -18.92
C ARG A 301 6.76 -3.00 -19.56
N PHE A 302 7.11 -1.95 -18.83
CA PHE A 302 8.06 -0.95 -19.30
C PHE A 302 9.43 -1.59 -19.57
N VAL A 303 10.02 -2.30 -18.62
CA VAL A 303 11.33 -2.97 -18.76
C VAL A 303 11.35 -3.93 -19.96
N ILE A 304 10.28 -4.71 -20.15
CA ILE A 304 10.16 -5.61 -21.32
C ILE A 304 10.11 -4.79 -22.61
N ASN A 305 9.40 -3.67 -22.66
CA ASN A 305 9.32 -2.80 -23.84
C ASN A 305 10.66 -2.14 -24.17
N GLN A 306 11.54 -1.94 -23.19
CA GLN A 306 12.92 -1.48 -23.39
C GLN A 306 13.86 -2.61 -23.91
N GLY A 307 13.33 -3.79 -24.22
CA GLY A 307 14.11 -4.88 -24.79
C GLY A 307 14.79 -5.80 -23.79
N PHE A 308 14.43 -5.69 -22.52
CA PHE A 308 14.88 -6.64 -21.50
C PHE A 308 14.04 -7.92 -21.56
N SER A 309 14.66 -9.03 -21.21
CA SER A 309 14.03 -10.35 -21.13
C SER A 309 14.26 -10.97 -19.76
N PHE A 310 13.30 -11.76 -19.29
CA PHE A 310 13.40 -12.47 -18.02
C PHE A 310 14.65 -13.38 -18.01
N LYS A 311 15.44 -13.27 -16.94
CA LYS A 311 16.67 -14.05 -16.72
C LYS A 311 16.50 -15.08 -15.60
N THR A 312 16.10 -14.62 -14.42
CA THR A 312 15.97 -15.46 -13.23
C THR A 312 15.06 -14.78 -12.20
N GLN A 313 14.77 -15.51 -11.12
CA GLN A 313 14.06 -14.95 -9.95
C GLN A 313 14.75 -15.33 -8.65
N HIS A 314 14.60 -14.46 -7.65
CA HIS A 314 14.96 -14.71 -6.26
C HIS A 314 13.71 -14.65 -5.40
N ARG A 315 13.54 -15.62 -4.52
CA ARG A 315 12.34 -15.78 -3.70
C ARG A 315 12.64 -15.40 -2.25
N PHE A 316 11.88 -14.47 -1.68
CA PHE A 316 12.03 -14.00 -0.32
C PHE A 316 10.78 -14.36 0.48
N LYS A 317 10.95 -15.13 1.57
CA LYS A 317 9.84 -15.52 2.44
C LYS A 317 9.40 -14.31 3.26
N ALA A 318 8.18 -13.82 3.01
CA ALA A 318 7.62 -12.68 3.72
C ALA A 318 7.19 -13.06 5.14
N PHE A 319 6.49 -14.18 5.27
CA PHE A 319 6.16 -14.80 6.56
C PHE A 319 5.69 -16.25 6.36
N GLU A 320 5.70 -17.01 7.44
CA GLU A 320 5.20 -18.39 7.53
C GLU A 320 3.86 -18.40 8.27
N ILE A 321 2.94 -19.28 7.84
CA ILE A 321 1.60 -19.41 8.45
C ILE A 321 1.72 -19.94 9.88
N ASP A 322 2.37 -21.09 10.04
CA ASP A 322 2.61 -21.75 11.32
C ASP A 322 4.01 -21.41 11.83
N ASP A 323 4.17 -20.21 12.37
CA ASP A 323 5.43 -19.87 13.04
C ASP A 323 5.39 -20.41 14.48
N ALA A 324 6.21 -21.41 14.74
CA ALA A 324 6.35 -22.01 16.08
C ALA A 324 6.86 -21.03 17.15
N ASN A 325 7.30 -19.83 16.75
CA ASN A 325 7.81 -18.76 17.61
C ASN A 325 6.83 -17.57 17.73
N ALA A 326 5.62 -17.64 17.17
CA ALA A 326 4.61 -16.61 17.20
C ALA A 326 3.74 -16.65 18.47
#